data_36d60c19a9de57f43ad63fafbe36c2dd
#
_entry.id   36d60c19a9de57f43ad63fafbe36c2dd
#
_cell.length_a   1.000
_cell.length_b   1.000
_cell.length_c   1.000
_cell.angle_alpha   90.00
_cell.angle_beta   90.00
_cell.angle_gamma   90.00
#
_symmetry.space_group_name_H-M   'P 1'
#
loop_
_entity.id
_entity.type
_entity.pdbx_description
1 polymer ?
#
loop_
_entity_poly.entity_id
_entity_poly.type
_entity_poly.pdbx_seq_one_letter_code
_entity_poly.pdbx_strand_id
1 'polypeptide(L)'
;MPSSQNQVGSKAMASTDKNFDRLSKAAYESQFLLHGPMPEGVHWVGSDRQKLRFQLLLKTVFEHNKSKETSIADVGCGYGALAEYIKQNASNKRLQYFGYDISEQLINYCHDNTNYGWAHFKVGKFPDTKVDYCVMSGTYNLAMTNSVQKWEDYVFSCLNDCWKQTQRLMIFNLQIATVAYISRGEIFYANKRKTLQKCNLLFGPTEIIHHPSLSKDAMFIVKRA
;
A
#
# COMPACT_ATOMS: atom_id res chain seq x y z
N MET A 1 4.63 -28.49 -23.77
CA MET A 1 3.50 -27.56 -24.01
C MET A 1 2.83 -27.30 -22.68
N PRO A 2 2.70 -26.05 -22.18
CA PRO A 2 1.96 -25.79 -20.96
C PRO A 2 0.47 -26.09 -21.19
N SER A 3 -0.14 -26.82 -20.25
CA SER A 3 -1.51 -27.29 -20.36
C SER A 3 -2.52 -26.14 -20.44
N SER A 4 -3.56 -26.31 -21.24
CA SER A 4 -4.66 -25.33 -21.47
C SER A 4 -5.34 -24.83 -20.16
N GLN A 5 -5.29 -25.61 -19.09
CA GLN A 5 -5.84 -25.25 -17.77
C GLN A 5 -5.08 -24.08 -17.09
N ASN A 6 -3.76 -23.99 -17.24
CA ASN A 6 -2.98 -22.89 -16.68
C ASN A 6 -3.23 -21.55 -17.41
N GLN A 7 -3.57 -21.57 -18.69
CA GLN A 7 -3.85 -20.35 -19.45
C GLN A 7 -5.25 -19.79 -19.15
N VAL A 8 -6.24 -20.63 -18.89
CA VAL A 8 -7.60 -20.20 -18.52
C VAL A 8 -7.61 -19.59 -17.12
N GLY A 9 -6.91 -20.21 -16.16
CA GLY A 9 -6.77 -19.67 -14.80
C GLY A 9 -6.08 -18.30 -14.75
N SER A 10 -5.00 -18.14 -15.52
CA SER A 10 -4.25 -16.86 -15.60
C SER A 10 -5.08 -15.72 -16.21
N LYS A 11 -5.85 -16.00 -17.28
CA LYS A 11 -6.74 -15.00 -17.90
C LYS A 11 -7.92 -14.61 -17.01
N ALA A 12 -8.52 -15.55 -16.28
CA ALA A 12 -9.60 -15.29 -15.35
C ALA A 12 -9.13 -14.45 -14.16
N MET A 13 -7.93 -14.72 -13.62
CA MET A 13 -7.32 -13.97 -12.53
C MET A 13 -6.99 -12.53 -12.96
N ALA A 14 -6.36 -12.33 -14.10
CA ALA A 14 -6.08 -11.00 -14.66
C ALA A 14 -7.36 -10.17 -14.94
N SER A 15 -8.47 -10.81 -15.31
CA SER A 15 -9.76 -10.14 -15.48
C SER A 15 -10.38 -9.71 -14.15
N THR A 16 -10.25 -10.53 -13.10
CA THR A 16 -10.74 -10.23 -11.74
C THR A 16 -9.93 -9.07 -11.14
N ASP A 17 -8.60 -9.04 -11.28
CA ASP A 17 -7.74 -7.98 -10.78
C ASP A 17 -8.09 -6.63 -11.43
N LYS A 18 -8.30 -6.58 -12.74
CA LYS A 18 -8.75 -5.35 -13.44
C LYS A 18 -10.10 -4.84 -12.95
N ASN A 19 -11.02 -5.75 -12.60
CA ASN A 19 -12.31 -5.35 -12.05
C ASN A 19 -12.16 -4.75 -10.65
N PHE A 20 -11.31 -5.32 -9.79
CA PHE A 20 -11.03 -4.75 -8.47
C PHE A 20 -10.31 -3.40 -8.57
N ASP A 21 -9.35 -3.24 -9.48
CA ASP A 21 -8.71 -1.95 -9.77
C ASP A 21 -9.76 -0.89 -10.12
N ARG A 22 -10.69 -1.20 -11.03
CA ARG A 22 -11.78 -0.28 -11.45
C ARG A 22 -12.71 0.09 -10.30
N LEU A 23 -13.11 -0.88 -9.49
CA LEU A 23 -13.99 -0.65 -8.33
C LEU A 23 -13.29 0.17 -7.25
N SER A 24 -12.04 -0.14 -6.93
CA SER A 24 -11.22 0.62 -5.98
C SER A 24 -11.07 2.07 -6.45
N LYS A 25 -10.67 2.27 -7.71
CA LYS A 25 -10.56 3.61 -8.30
C LYS A 25 -11.84 4.40 -8.11
N ALA A 26 -13.00 3.87 -8.49
CA ALA A 26 -14.28 4.54 -8.38
C ALA A 26 -14.66 4.87 -6.93
N ALA A 27 -14.40 3.97 -5.98
CA ALA A 27 -14.68 4.20 -4.55
C ALA A 27 -13.83 5.35 -3.99
N TYR A 28 -12.52 5.36 -4.25
CA TYR A 28 -11.63 6.41 -3.76
C TYR A 28 -11.87 7.76 -4.45
N GLU A 29 -12.11 7.80 -5.76
CA GLU A 29 -12.46 9.03 -6.48
C GLU A 29 -13.77 9.64 -5.97
N SER A 30 -14.78 8.82 -5.70
CA SER A 30 -16.05 9.27 -5.13
C SER A 30 -15.87 9.90 -3.75
N GLN A 31 -15.08 9.28 -2.88
CA GLN A 31 -14.79 9.85 -1.55
C GLN A 31 -13.95 11.12 -1.63
N PHE A 32 -12.99 11.16 -2.51
CA PHE A 32 -12.15 12.33 -2.70
C PHE A 32 -12.97 13.54 -3.23
N LEU A 33 -13.92 13.31 -4.14
CA LEU A 33 -14.84 14.34 -4.60
C LEU A 33 -15.73 14.89 -3.47
N LEU A 34 -16.10 14.03 -2.51
CA LEU A 34 -16.97 14.40 -1.40
C LEU A 34 -16.24 15.16 -0.28
N HIS A 35 -15.02 14.72 0.06
CA HIS A 35 -14.30 15.19 1.25
C HIS A 35 -13.02 15.99 0.92
N GLY A 36 -12.57 15.98 -0.34
CA GLY A 36 -11.33 16.65 -0.74
C GLY A 36 -10.06 15.98 -0.18
N PRO A 37 -8.94 16.73 -0.10
CA PRO A 37 -7.63 16.25 0.34
C PRO A 37 -7.52 16.13 1.86
N MET A 38 -8.44 15.39 2.44
CA MET A 38 -8.54 15.10 3.87
C MET A 38 -8.46 13.58 4.09
N PRO A 39 -8.15 13.12 5.29
CA PRO A 39 -8.12 11.69 5.59
C PRO A 39 -9.41 10.97 5.19
N GLU A 40 -10.56 11.60 5.41
CA GLU A 40 -11.88 11.09 5.04
C GLU A 40 -12.03 10.88 3.52
N GLY A 41 -11.38 11.72 2.71
CA GLY A 41 -11.37 11.61 1.24
C GLY A 41 -10.66 10.36 0.70
N VAL A 42 -9.95 9.64 1.56
CA VAL A 42 -9.32 8.34 1.25
C VAL A 42 -9.71 7.27 2.28
N HIS A 43 -10.94 7.33 2.78
CA HIS A 43 -11.53 6.37 3.73
C HIS A 43 -10.80 6.23 5.08
N TRP A 44 -10.06 7.23 5.52
CA TRP A 44 -9.46 7.21 6.84
C TRP A 44 -10.38 7.78 7.91
N VAL A 45 -10.37 7.17 9.08
CA VAL A 45 -11.07 7.69 10.27
C VAL A 45 -10.06 8.49 11.09
N GLY A 46 -9.95 9.78 10.79
CA GLY A 46 -9.16 10.75 11.53
C GLY A 46 -7.67 10.80 11.18
N SER A 47 -7.08 11.98 11.35
CA SER A 47 -5.70 12.28 10.99
C SER A 47 -4.65 11.63 11.91
N ASP A 48 -4.97 11.39 13.19
CA ASP A 48 -3.98 10.92 14.17
C ASP A 48 -3.54 9.47 13.88
N ARG A 49 -4.47 8.61 13.46
CA ARG A 49 -4.15 7.24 13.07
C ARG A 49 -3.30 7.19 11.81
N GLN A 50 -3.57 8.07 10.85
CA GLN A 50 -2.79 8.20 9.63
C GLN A 50 -1.37 8.66 9.95
N LYS A 51 -1.21 9.72 10.74
CA LYS A 51 0.09 10.24 11.18
C LYS A 51 0.90 9.19 11.95
N LEU A 52 0.27 8.46 12.85
CA LEU A 52 0.95 7.40 13.61
C LEU A 52 1.47 6.29 12.68
N ARG A 53 0.72 5.88 11.66
CA ARG A 53 1.21 4.91 10.67
C ARG A 53 2.38 5.46 9.88
N PHE A 54 2.33 6.71 9.43
CA PHE A 54 3.45 7.36 8.75
C PHE A 54 4.69 7.44 9.63
N GLN A 55 4.52 7.77 10.91
CA GLN A 55 5.61 7.79 11.88
C GLN A 55 6.28 6.42 12.02
N LEU A 56 5.50 5.36 12.23
CA LEU A 56 6.01 3.99 12.36
C LEU A 56 6.71 3.52 11.07
N LEU A 57 6.12 3.82 9.92
CA LEU A 57 6.65 3.49 8.60
C LEU A 57 8.00 4.18 8.37
N LEU A 58 8.08 5.51 8.54
CA LEU A 58 9.30 6.26 8.31
C LEU A 58 10.39 5.92 9.34
N LYS A 59 10.02 5.68 10.60
CA LYS A 59 10.94 5.15 11.61
C LYS A 59 11.58 3.86 11.11
N THR A 60 10.79 2.90 10.65
CA THR A 60 11.28 1.62 10.10
C THR A 60 12.21 1.82 8.91
N VAL A 61 11.81 2.65 7.94
CA VAL A 61 12.64 2.98 6.77
C VAL A 61 13.98 3.56 7.20
N PHE A 62 13.98 4.53 8.11
CA PHE A 62 15.20 5.24 8.50
C PHE A 62 16.12 4.42 9.41
N GLU A 63 15.58 3.55 10.25
CA GLU A 63 16.39 2.61 11.05
C GLU A 63 17.11 1.57 10.19
N HIS A 64 16.52 1.18 9.06
CA HIS A 64 17.13 0.24 8.11
C HIS A 64 17.94 0.91 7.01
N ASN A 65 17.90 2.24 6.91
CA ASN A 65 18.62 2.96 5.87
C ASN A 65 20.08 3.20 6.27
N LYS A 66 21.01 2.57 5.54
CA LYS A 66 22.46 2.77 5.67
C LYS A 66 23.04 3.66 4.54
N SER A 67 22.22 4.10 3.59
CA SER A 67 22.63 4.88 2.43
C SER A 67 22.51 6.38 2.67
N LYS A 68 23.32 7.15 1.93
CA LYS A 68 23.20 8.61 1.87
C LYS A 68 21.97 9.05 1.09
N GLU A 69 21.53 8.26 0.13
CA GLU A 69 20.35 8.48 -0.69
C GLU A 69 19.37 7.33 -0.49
N THR A 70 18.09 7.62 -0.53
CA THR A 70 17.02 6.67 -0.24
C THR A 70 15.88 6.88 -1.21
N SER A 71 15.42 5.81 -1.86
CA SER A 71 14.23 5.84 -2.70
C SER A 71 13.05 5.12 -2.03
N ILE A 72 11.90 5.80 -1.97
CA ILE A 72 10.65 5.26 -1.43
C ILE A 72 9.59 5.31 -2.52
N ALA A 73 8.96 4.17 -2.82
CA ALA A 73 7.71 4.13 -3.56
C ALA A 73 6.54 3.99 -2.57
N ASP A 74 5.58 4.90 -2.66
CA ASP A 74 4.31 4.87 -1.91
C ASP A 74 3.20 4.44 -2.86
N VAL A 75 2.72 3.21 -2.70
CA VAL A 75 1.69 2.61 -3.55
C VAL A 75 0.32 2.76 -2.90
N GLY A 76 -0.60 3.40 -3.62
CA GLY A 76 -1.85 3.93 -3.07
C GLY A 76 -1.57 5.24 -2.32
N CYS A 77 -0.80 6.15 -2.93
CA CYS A 77 -0.38 7.40 -2.29
C CYS A 77 -1.52 8.40 -2.05
N GLY A 78 -2.68 8.16 -2.67
CA GLY A 78 -3.85 9.03 -2.55
C GLY A 78 -3.53 10.47 -2.95
N TYR A 79 -3.92 11.42 -2.13
CA TYR A 79 -3.66 12.85 -2.35
C TYR A 79 -2.24 13.31 -1.92
N GLY A 80 -1.30 12.38 -1.73
CA GLY A 80 0.10 12.69 -1.39
C GLY A 80 0.37 12.96 0.09
N ALA A 81 -0.50 12.50 0.99
CA ALA A 81 -0.39 12.75 2.44
C ALA A 81 0.95 12.32 3.06
N LEU A 82 1.53 11.20 2.62
CA LEU A 82 2.83 10.74 3.11
C LEU A 82 3.97 11.66 2.62
N ALA A 83 3.91 12.17 1.39
CA ALA A 83 4.90 13.13 0.88
C ALA A 83 4.88 14.41 1.72
N GLU A 84 3.69 14.95 2.02
CA GLU A 84 3.55 16.12 2.89
C GLU A 84 4.07 15.83 4.31
N TYR A 85 3.78 14.67 4.87
CA TYR A 85 4.30 14.26 6.17
C TYR A 85 5.83 14.17 6.18
N ILE A 86 6.45 13.63 5.12
CA ILE A 86 7.92 13.58 4.95
C ILE A 86 8.51 14.98 4.92
N LYS A 87 7.91 15.90 4.16
CA LYS A 87 8.34 17.30 4.09
C LYS A 87 8.39 17.94 5.48
N GLN A 88 7.36 17.71 6.28
CA GLN A 88 7.26 18.31 7.62
C GLN A 88 8.19 17.68 8.64
N ASN A 89 8.56 16.38 8.50
CA ASN A 89 9.23 15.63 9.57
C ASN A 89 10.59 15.05 9.18
N ALA A 90 11.01 15.12 7.90
CA ALA A 90 12.23 14.46 7.43
C ALA A 90 13.07 15.32 6.47
N SER A 91 12.96 16.62 6.54
CA SER A 91 13.51 17.62 5.59
C SER A 91 15.03 17.59 5.36
N ASN A 92 15.83 16.91 6.20
CA ASN A 92 17.30 16.89 6.11
C ASN A 92 17.85 15.60 5.44
N LYS A 93 17.01 14.75 4.86
CA LYS A 93 17.44 13.50 4.25
C LYS A 93 17.37 13.57 2.73
N ARG A 94 18.39 13.08 2.04
CA ARG A 94 18.36 12.90 0.59
C ARG A 94 17.41 11.75 0.25
N LEU A 95 16.18 12.10 0.00
CA LEU A 95 15.09 11.19 -0.29
C LEU A 95 14.56 11.45 -1.70
N GLN A 96 14.35 10.38 -2.46
CA GLN A 96 13.52 10.36 -3.66
C GLN A 96 12.22 9.64 -3.33
N TYR A 97 11.10 10.31 -3.50
CA TYR A 97 9.77 9.75 -3.26
C TYR A 97 9.04 9.58 -4.59
N PHE A 98 8.43 8.42 -4.76
CA PHE A 98 7.63 8.06 -5.92
C PHE A 98 6.24 7.63 -5.46
N GLY A 99 5.24 8.49 -5.63
CA GLY A 99 3.84 8.20 -5.33
C GLY A 99 3.16 7.53 -6.52
N TYR A 100 2.55 6.38 -6.27
CA TYR A 100 1.74 5.66 -7.27
C TYR A 100 0.30 5.53 -6.78
N ASP A 101 -0.67 5.85 -7.62
CA ASP A 101 -2.08 5.59 -7.36
C ASP A 101 -2.78 5.18 -8.66
N ILE A 102 -3.81 4.35 -8.57
CA ILE A 102 -4.61 3.94 -9.73
C ILE A 102 -5.59 5.04 -10.19
N SER A 103 -5.84 6.03 -9.33
CA SER A 103 -6.69 7.17 -9.61
C SER A 103 -5.91 8.29 -10.29
N GLU A 104 -6.24 8.57 -11.54
CA GLU A 104 -5.71 9.72 -12.26
C GLU A 104 -6.10 11.05 -11.60
N GLN A 105 -7.30 11.13 -11.01
CA GLN A 105 -7.78 12.31 -10.30
C GLN A 105 -6.90 12.65 -9.09
N LEU A 106 -6.54 11.64 -8.28
CA LEU A 106 -5.66 11.83 -7.11
C LEU A 106 -4.24 12.21 -7.54
N ILE A 107 -3.72 11.60 -8.59
CA ILE A 107 -2.40 11.93 -9.13
C ILE A 107 -2.37 13.36 -9.70
N ASN A 108 -3.40 13.77 -10.44
CA ASN A 108 -3.50 15.16 -10.92
C ASN A 108 -3.54 16.15 -9.75
N TYR A 109 -4.30 15.84 -8.69
CA TYR A 109 -4.26 16.65 -7.47
C TYR A 109 -2.85 16.75 -6.89
N CYS A 110 -2.09 15.65 -6.83
CA CYS A 110 -0.70 15.67 -6.35
C CYS A 110 0.18 16.56 -7.23
N HIS A 111 0.06 16.50 -8.54
CA HIS A 111 0.82 17.35 -9.46
C HIS A 111 0.53 18.84 -9.26
N ASP A 112 -0.74 19.19 -9.07
CA ASP A 112 -1.16 20.59 -8.90
C ASP A 112 -0.78 21.17 -7.53
N ASN A 113 -0.66 20.33 -6.49
CA ASN A 113 -0.53 20.78 -5.11
C ASN A 113 0.81 20.41 -4.44
N THR A 114 1.65 19.58 -5.08
CA THR A 114 2.93 19.13 -4.51
C THR A 114 4.08 19.56 -5.42
N ASN A 115 4.76 20.63 -5.04
CA ASN A 115 5.93 21.13 -5.77
C ASN A 115 7.22 20.86 -4.98
N TYR A 116 7.54 19.56 -4.75
CA TYR A 116 8.76 19.14 -4.09
C TYR A 116 9.68 18.47 -5.12
N GLY A 117 10.86 19.03 -5.39
CA GLY A 117 11.78 18.49 -6.39
C GLY A 117 12.27 17.07 -6.14
N TRP A 118 11.94 16.48 -4.99
CA TRP A 118 12.26 15.11 -4.59
C TRP A 118 11.05 14.17 -4.63
N ALA A 119 9.83 14.67 -4.91
CA ALA A 119 8.61 13.88 -4.95
C ALA A 119 8.04 13.85 -6.38
N HIS A 120 7.79 12.64 -6.86
CA HIS A 120 7.27 12.36 -8.20
C HIS A 120 6.01 11.51 -8.09
N PHE A 121 4.98 11.82 -8.87
CA PHE A 121 3.71 11.11 -8.82
C PHE A 121 3.37 10.52 -10.18
N LYS A 122 2.79 9.31 -10.19
CA LYS A 122 2.45 8.60 -11.41
C LYS A 122 1.22 7.71 -11.23
N VAL A 123 0.37 7.67 -12.25
CA VAL A 123 -0.72 6.69 -12.30
C VAL A 123 -0.15 5.29 -12.42
N GLY A 124 -0.47 4.43 -11.46
CA GLY A 124 0.04 3.06 -11.41
C GLY A 124 -0.32 2.34 -10.12
N LYS A 125 -0.20 1.03 -10.11
CA LYS A 125 -0.47 0.18 -8.95
C LYS A 125 0.76 -0.55 -8.37
N PHE A 126 1.92 -0.29 -8.91
CA PHE A 126 3.22 -0.75 -8.43
C PHE A 126 4.33 0.13 -9.02
N PRO A 127 5.53 0.16 -8.43
CA PRO A 127 6.64 0.92 -8.97
C PRO A 127 7.08 0.39 -10.33
N ASP A 128 7.34 1.28 -11.27
CA ASP A 128 7.85 0.95 -12.61
C ASP A 128 9.39 0.91 -12.67
N THR A 129 10.06 1.29 -11.59
CA THR A 129 11.52 1.26 -11.42
C THR A 129 11.90 0.60 -10.10
N LYS A 130 13.16 0.20 -9.96
CA LYS A 130 13.68 -0.31 -8.69
C LYS A 130 13.75 0.80 -7.64
N VAL A 131 13.29 0.48 -6.43
CA VAL A 131 13.31 1.37 -5.27
C VAL A 131 13.87 0.65 -4.05
N ASP A 132 14.48 1.37 -3.12
CA ASP A 132 14.96 0.78 -1.87
C ASP A 132 13.79 0.26 -1.02
N TYR A 133 12.76 1.08 -0.87
CA TYR A 133 11.61 0.81 -0.03
C TYR A 133 10.31 0.96 -0.83
N CYS A 134 9.45 -0.05 -0.75
CA CYS A 134 8.09 0.03 -1.26
C CYS A 134 7.13 0.00 -0.08
N VAL A 135 6.28 1.02 0.03
CA VAL A 135 5.38 1.20 1.17
C VAL A 135 3.92 1.28 0.72
N MET A 136 3.01 0.72 1.50
CA MET A 136 1.57 0.73 1.27
C MET A 136 0.86 0.98 2.59
N SER A 137 0.31 2.18 2.76
CA SER A 137 -0.34 2.60 4.00
C SER A 137 -1.85 2.69 3.84
N GLY A 138 -2.57 1.64 4.19
CA GLY A 138 -4.02 1.58 4.10
C GLY A 138 -4.58 1.14 2.75
N THR A 139 -3.74 0.89 1.78
CA THR A 139 -4.07 0.64 0.36
C THR A 139 -5.03 -0.53 0.15
N TYR A 140 -4.92 -1.59 0.95
CA TYR A 140 -5.68 -2.84 0.74
C TYR A 140 -6.73 -3.13 1.80
N ASN A 141 -7.05 -2.15 2.64
CA ASN A 141 -8.03 -2.35 3.72
C ASN A 141 -9.48 -2.31 3.25
N LEU A 142 -9.79 -1.59 2.17
CA LEU A 142 -11.14 -1.54 1.58
C LEU A 142 -11.27 -2.65 0.52
N ALA A 143 -12.12 -3.65 0.77
CA ALA A 143 -12.32 -4.78 -0.12
C ALA A 143 -13.41 -4.50 -1.17
N MET A 144 -13.16 -4.90 -2.41
CA MET A 144 -14.09 -4.75 -3.53
C MET A 144 -14.91 -6.03 -3.79
N THR A 145 -15.06 -6.88 -2.77
CA THR A 145 -15.78 -8.15 -2.84
C THR A 145 -16.14 -8.63 -1.44
N ASN A 146 -17.16 -9.49 -1.33
CA ASN A 146 -17.49 -10.18 -0.07
C ASN A 146 -16.69 -11.49 0.10
N SER A 147 -15.87 -11.89 -0.87
CA SER A 147 -15.05 -13.10 -0.81
C SER A 147 -13.67 -12.78 -0.25
N VAL A 148 -13.41 -13.21 0.98
CA VAL A 148 -12.09 -13.11 1.64
C VAL A 148 -10.99 -13.68 0.76
N GLN A 149 -11.19 -14.88 0.20
CA GLN A 149 -10.19 -15.55 -0.62
C GLN A 149 -9.82 -14.73 -1.87
N LYS A 150 -10.84 -14.24 -2.61
CA LYS A 150 -10.61 -13.44 -3.82
C LYS A 150 -9.88 -12.14 -3.51
N TRP A 151 -10.21 -11.52 -2.36
CA TRP A 151 -9.53 -10.29 -1.94
C TRP A 151 -8.09 -10.56 -1.50
N GLU A 152 -7.84 -11.61 -0.72
CA GLU A 152 -6.49 -12.03 -0.34
C GLU A 152 -5.61 -12.32 -1.57
N ASP A 153 -6.15 -13.03 -2.56
CA ASP A 153 -5.41 -13.36 -3.79
C ASP A 153 -5.05 -12.09 -4.57
N TYR A 154 -5.98 -11.14 -4.69
CA TYR A 154 -5.71 -9.83 -5.28
C TYR A 154 -4.63 -9.05 -4.52
N VAL A 155 -4.74 -8.96 -3.20
CA VAL A 155 -3.74 -8.27 -2.37
C VAL A 155 -2.36 -8.88 -2.57
N PHE A 156 -2.23 -10.20 -2.52
CA PHE A 156 -0.94 -10.87 -2.70
C PHE A 156 -0.41 -10.78 -4.13
N SER A 157 -1.28 -10.70 -5.14
CA SER A 157 -0.89 -10.38 -6.52
C SER A 157 -0.24 -8.99 -6.60
N CYS A 158 -0.89 -7.97 -6.03
CA CYS A 158 -0.35 -6.61 -5.98
C CYS A 158 0.97 -6.51 -5.18
N LEU A 159 1.04 -7.16 -4.00
CA LEU A 159 2.26 -7.22 -3.20
C LEU A 159 3.42 -7.88 -3.98
N ASN A 160 3.15 -8.92 -4.75
CA ASN A 160 4.16 -9.57 -5.58
C ASN A 160 4.73 -8.64 -6.65
N ASP A 161 3.89 -7.81 -7.28
CA ASP A 161 4.36 -6.85 -8.27
C ASP A 161 5.18 -5.72 -7.62
N CYS A 162 4.78 -5.25 -6.45
CA CYS A 162 5.56 -4.32 -5.63
C CYS A 162 6.90 -4.94 -5.20
N TRP A 163 6.88 -6.21 -4.77
CA TRP A 163 8.09 -6.91 -4.33
C TRP A 163 9.13 -7.07 -5.42
N LYS A 164 8.72 -7.30 -6.67
CA LYS A 164 9.63 -7.38 -7.81
C LYS A 164 10.47 -6.10 -7.97
N GLN A 165 9.95 -4.94 -7.59
CA GLN A 165 10.65 -3.66 -7.71
C GLN A 165 11.37 -3.23 -6.41
N THR A 166 11.13 -3.90 -5.29
CA THR A 166 11.71 -3.57 -3.98
C THR A 166 13.12 -4.12 -3.85
N GLN A 167 14.07 -3.30 -3.43
CA GLN A 167 15.47 -3.70 -3.24
C GLN A 167 15.84 -4.03 -1.78
N ARG A 168 15.14 -3.44 -0.79
CA ARG A 168 15.44 -3.62 0.64
C ARG A 168 14.23 -4.08 1.44
N LEU A 169 13.27 -3.18 1.65
CA LEU A 169 12.08 -3.51 2.43
C LEU A 169 10.79 -3.21 1.66
N MET A 170 9.84 -4.13 1.75
CA MET A 170 8.45 -3.89 1.44
C MET A 170 7.67 -3.77 2.75
N ILE A 171 6.98 -2.65 2.96
CA ILE A 171 6.27 -2.35 4.21
C ILE A 171 4.81 -2.07 3.88
N PHE A 172 3.90 -2.83 4.46
CA PHE A 172 2.47 -2.60 4.28
C PHE A 172 1.70 -2.85 5.58
N ASN A 173 0.55 -2.22 5.71
CA ASN A 173 -0.32 -2.51 6.84
C ASN A 173 -1.65 -3.09 6.39
N LEU A 174 -2.21 -3.96 7.23
CA LEU A 174 -3.56 -4.49 7.10
C LEU A 174 -4.30 -4.38 8.44
N GLN A 175 -5.63 -4.22 8.35
CA GLN A 175 -6.46 -4.54 9.50
C GLN A 175 -6.38 -6.05 9.76
N ILE A 176 -6.33 -6.45 11.03
CA ILE A 176 -6.08 -7.84 11.43
C ILE A 176 -7.16 -8.39 12.35
N ALA A 177 -7.37 -9.71 12.25
CA ALA A 177 -8.20 -10.49 13.15
C ALA A 177 -7.60 -11.91 13.35
N THR A 178 -8.18 -12.69 14.28
CA THR A 178 -7.84 -14.11 14.45
C THR A 178 -8.34 -14.99 13.31
N VAL A 179 -9.50 -14.63 12.72
CA VAL A 179 -10.06 -15.24 11.51
C VAL A 179 -10.28 -14.12 10.51
N ALA A 180 -9.86 -14.32 9.25
CA ALA A 180 -10.04 -13.32 8.21
C ALA A 180 -11.52 -13.15 7.89
N TYR A 181 -11.96 -11.90 7.73
CA TYR A 181 -13.31 -11.56 7.31
C TYR A 181 -13.37 -10.19 6.64
N ILE A 182 -14.46 -9.92 5.94
CA ILE A 182 -14.80 -8.60 5.42
C ILE A 182 -16.01 -8.10 6.20
N SER A 183 -15.91 -6.90 6.78
CA SER A 183 -16.98 -6.30 7.56
C SER A 183 -18.11 -5.78 6.66
N ARG A 184 -19.28 -5.43 7.25
CA ARG A 184 -20.37 -4.81 6.52
C ARG A 184 -20.03 -3.48 5.84
N GLY A 185 -19.00 -2.78 6.33
CA GLY A 185 -18.44 -1.56 5.73
C GLY A 185 -17.27 -1.87 4.78
N GLU A 186 -17.22 -3.07 4.21
CA GLU A 186 -16.23 -3.50 3.21
C GLU A 186 -14.76 -3.47 3.70
N ILE A 187 -14.52 -3.32 5.00
CA ILE A 187 -13.17 -3.37 5.55
C ILE A 187 -12.71 -4.81 5.67
N PHE A 188 -11.61 -5.12 5.02
CA PHE A 188 -10.93 -6.41 5.09
C PHE A 188 -10.09 -6.50 6.36
N TYR A 189 -10.31 -7.55 7.13
CA TYR A 189 -9.52 -7.95 8.29
C TYR A 189 -8.78 -9.24 7.95
N ALA A 190 -7.47 -9.17 7.82
CA ALA A 190 -6.62 -10.31 7.47
C ALA A 190 -6.37 -11.21 8.70
N ASN A 191 -6.17 -12.51 8.49
CA ASN A 191 -5.63 -13.36 9.53
C ASN A 191 -4.13 -13.08 9.70
N LYS A 192 -3.75 -12.44 10.81
CA LYS A 192 -2.36 -12.01 11.07
C LYS A 192 -1.32 -13.13 10.88
N ARG A 193 -1.60 -14.32 11.45
CA ARG A 193 -0.66 -15.46 11.40
C ARG A 193 -0.50 -16.02 9.98
N LYS A 194 -1.62 -16.22 9.26
CA LYS A 194 -1.59 -16.71 7.88
C LYS A 194 -0.91 -15.72 6.94
N THR A 195 -1.18 -14.42 7.12
CA THR A 195 -0.51 -13.36 6.33
C THR A 195 1.00 -13.39 6.55
N LEU A 196 1.47 -13.46 7.81
CA LEU A 196 2.89 -13.59 8.12
C LEU A 196 3.53 -14.82 7.47
N GLN A 197 2.89 -15.98 7.60
CA GLN A 197 3.37 -17.22 6.98
C GLN A 197 3.47 -17.11 5.45
N LYS A 198 2.45 -16.53 4.82
CA LYS A 198 2.41 -16.34 3.35
C LYS A 198 3.47 -15.34 2.88
N CYS A 199 3.71 -14.26 3.63
CA CYS A 199 4.80 -13.32 3.33
C CYS A 199 6.18 -13.98 3.43
N ASN A 200 6.43 -14.74 4.51
CA ASN A 200 7.69 -15.48 4.66
C ASN A 200 7.93 -16.47 3.52
N LEU A 201 6.88 -17.14 3.06
CA LEU A 201 6.97 -18.12 1.98
C LEU A 201 7.23 -17.49 0.61
N LEU A 202 6.52 -16.39 0.31
CA LEU A 202 6.50 -15.80 -1.04
C LEU A 202 7.58 -14.74 -1.26
N PHE A 203 7.93 -14.01 -0.21
CA PHE A 203 8.75 -12.82 -0.35
C PHE A 203 10.06 -12.88 0.45
N GLY A 204 10.03 -13.38 1.68
CA GLY A 204 11.23 -13.49 2.53
C GLY A 204 10.95 -13.16 4.00
N PRO A 205 11.99 -13.07 4.83
CA PRO A 205 11.85 -12.81 6.26
C PRO A 205 10.96 -11.63 6.54
N THR A 206 9.91 -11.85 7.35
CA THR A 206 8.88 -10.83 7.61
C THR A 206 8.73 -10.63 9.11
N GLU A 207 8.78 -9.37 9.53
CA GLU A 207 8.49 -8.92 10.89
C GLU A 207 7.15 -8.21 10.95
N ILE A 208 6.56 -8.14 12.14
CA ILE A 208 5.32 -7.41 12.39
C ILE A 208 5.55 -6.36 13.48
N ILE A 209 5.19 -5.11 13.18
CA ILE A 209 5.03 -4.07 14.19
C ILE A 209 3.54 -3.94 14.53
N HIS A 210 3.27 -3.93 15.84
CA HIS A 210 1.96 -3.71 16.39
C HIS A 210 2.01 -2.57 17.41
N HIS A 211 1.11 -1.60 17.29
CA HIS A 211 1.06 -0.44 18.19
C HIS A 211 -0.26 -0.44 18.99
N PRO A 212 -0.25 -0.23 20.32
CA PRO A 212 -1.45 -0.27 21.14
C PRO A 212 -2.59 0.65 20.66
N SER A 213 -2.24 1.86 20.19
CA SER A 213 -3.21 2.82 19.63
C SER A 213 -3.77 2.40 18.27
N LEU A 214 -3.23 1.35 17.66
CA LEU A 214 -3.68 0.75 16.39
C LEU A 214 -4.05 -0.72 16.60
N SER A 215 -4.89 -1.00 17.57
CA SER A 215 -5.15 -2.36 18.11
C SER A 215 -5.60 -3.40 17.09
N LYS A 216 -6.28 -2.97 16.02
CA LYS A 216 -6.73 -3.84 14.92
C LYS A 216 -5.88 -3.68 13.66
N ASP A 217 -4.69 -3.14 13.76
CA ASP A 217 -3.80 -2.87 12.64
C ASP A 217 -2.45 -3.53 12.88
N ALA A 218 -1.84 -4.07 11.83
CA ALA A 218 -0.49 -4.60 11.88
C ALA A 218 0.30 -4.11 10.66
N MET A 219 1.53 -3.68 10.89
CA MET A 219 2.48 -3.34 9.85
C MET A 219 3.40 -4.54 9.61
N PHE A 220 3.42 -5.04 8.40
CA PHE A 220 4.26 -6.14 7.93
C PHE A 220 5.49 -5.56 7.25
N ILE A 221 6.66 -6.02 7.64
CA ILE A 221 7.95 -5.57 7.12
C ILE A 221 8.66 -6.78 6.50
N VAL A 222 8.63 -6.85 5.19
CA VAL A 222 9.28 -7.91 4.41
C VAL A 222 10.67 -7.46 4.03
N LYS A 223 11.68 -8.28 4.33
CA LYS A 223 13.09 -7.96 4.12
C LYS A 223 13.65 -8.72 2.92
N ARG A 224 14.43 -8.03 2.08
CA ARG A 224 15.33 -8.71 1.13
C ARG A 224 16.47 -9.35 1.90
N ALA A 225 16.76 -10.61 1.53
CA ALA A 225 17.93 -11.32 2.02
C ALA A 225 19.23 -10.73 1.42
#